data_fb22ae2c0fc9e0757be26f714face12b
#
_entry.id   fb22ae2c0fc9e0757be26f714face12b
#
_cell.length_a   1.000
_cell.length_b   1.000
_cell.length_c   1.000
_cell.angle_alpha   90.00
_cell.angle_beta   90.00
_cell.angle_gamma   90.00
#
_symmetry.space_group_name_H-M   'P 1'
#
loop_
_entity.id
_entity.type
_entity.pdbx_description
1 polymer ?
#
loop_
_entity_poly.entity_id
_entity_poly.type
_entity_poly.pdbx_seq_one_letter_code
_entity_poly.pdbx_strand_id
1 'polypeptide(L)'
;MAKFASSQIIEKNIVPPKSSHHPLGFIAVTVHGKVIPHQIKHDIYNAISEKLTHQWWISKGRYNIHDIPLLHWEVCAAASTSQSKSDQKFSAKWTTGHLATGTKMMQWKKRAKDNCPFCLAPEETTYHILTCPHDNSKNIWESSFETLIKSLTRIDTESELLSTLTYDLHCWRHAKPFLLTQSLSISLQPIFTHLRQIQYDKFLEGLIPKTLIQYQDNYYRQKESCRKTGKTWGKKVCKLLWNLTSALWKGRNEQLHQTDRIKDLQGLPLVLQAIKNEFNLGLHRLPPSEFSVLFATSFETLSKRSLDSLRHWLLTIRLGRSLHGGIDIIADVFTPDGPYRSWLGLPSNKTSL
;
A
#
# COMPACT_ATOMS: atom_id res chain seq x y z
N MET A 1 15.09 -7.89 -8.34
CA MET A 1 14.77 -9.33 -8.42
C MET A 1 13.96 -9.73 -9.67
N ALA A 2 12.98 -8.97 -10.15
CA ALA A 2 12.21 -9.32 -11.35
C ALA A 2 13.05 -9.40 -12.65
N LYS A 3 14.10 -8.60 -12.79
CA LYS A 3 15.01 -8.65 -13.96
C LYS A 3 15.87 -9.92 -14.03
N PHE A 4 16.18 -10.54 -12.90
CA PHE A 4 17.03 -11.75 -12.86
C PHE A 4 16.24 -13.03 -13.16
N ALA A 5 14.94 -13.06 -12.80
CA ALA A 5 14.10 -14.21 -13.09
C ALA A 5 13.72 -14.31 -14.58
N SER A 6 13.61 -13.15 -15.28
CA SER A 6 13.25 -13.14 -16.69
C SER A 6 14.35 -13.66 -17.62
N SER A 7 15.64 -13.46 -17.29
CA SER A 7 16.73 -13.95 -18.14
C SER A 7 16.95 -15.46 -18.07
N GLN A 8 16.74 -16.09 -16.91
CA GLN A 8 16.90 -17.55 -16.77
C GLN A 8 15.73 -18.37 -17.32
N ILE A 9 14.52 -17.78 -17.38
CA ILE A 9 13.33 -18.48 -17.90
C ILE A 9 13.29 -18.47 -19.43
N ILE A 10 13.86 -17.44 -20.05
CA ILE A 10 13.93 -17.33 -21.52
C ILE A 10 14.82 -18.43 -22.13
N GLU A 11 15.87 -18.85 -21.43
CA GLU A 11 16.79 -19.89 -21.97
C GLU A 11 16.27 -21.33 -21.84
N LYS A 12 15.33 -21.63 -20.94
CA LYS A 12 14.96 -23.03 -20.65
C LYS A 12 13.66 -23.56 -21.29
N ASN A 13 12.82 -22.71 -21.87
CA ASN A 13 11.48 -23.14 -22.35
C ASN A 13 11.03 -22.54 -23.69
N ILE A 14 11.91 -22.02 -24.52
CA ILE A 14 11.54 -21.68 -25.88
C ILE A 14 11.65 -22.97 -26.72
N VAL A 15 10.59 -23.76 -26.71
CA VAL A 15 10.36 -24.70 -27.84
C VAL A 15 10.10 -23.80 -29.04
N PRO A 16 10.97 -23.81 -30.09
CA PRO A 16 10.68 -23.04 -31.27
C PRO A 16 9.32 -23.48 -31.81
N PRO A 17 8.40 -22.54 -32.10
CA PRO A 17 7.11 -22.89 -32.65
C PRO A 17 7.37 -23.71 -33.92
N LYS A 18 6.70 -24.87 -34.05
CA LYS A 18 6.69 -25.63 -35.32
C LYS A 18 6.31 -24.63 -36.40
N SER A 19 7.21 -24.35 -37.32
CA SER A 19 6.97 -23.38 -38.40
C SER A 19 5.85 -23.91 -39.27
N SER A 20 4.63 -23.45 -39.05
CA SER A 20 3.57 -23.61 -40.06
C SER A 20 3.88 -22.57 -41.14
N HIS A 21 4.45 -22.98 -42.23
CA HIS A 21 4.66 -22.13 -43.40
C HIS A 21 3.29 -21.64 -43.92
N HIS A 22 2.97 -20.39 -43.70
CA HIS A 22 1.85 -19.79 -44.40
C HIS A 22 2.22 -19.66 -45.89
N PRO A 23 1.33 -20.00 -46.85
CA PRO A 23 1.62 -20.00 -48.28
C PRO A 23 2.17 -18.70 -48.85
N LEU A 24 2.00 -17.57 -48.11
CA LEU A 24 2.47 -16.23 -48.47
C LEU A 24 3.73 -15.80 -47.72
N GLY A 25 4.41 -16.68 -46.97
CA GLY A 25 5.66 -16.36 -46.27
C GLY A 25 5.52 -15.39 -45.08
N PHE A 26 4.31 -15.14 -44.60
CA PHE A 26 4.10 -14.28 -43.42
C PHE A 26 4.21 -15.10 -42.14
N ILE A 27 4.97 -14.56 -41.17
CA ILE A 27 5.04 -15.10 -39.81
C ILE A 27 3.98 -14.37 -38.98
N ALA A 28 2.95 -15.09 -38.55
CA ALA A 28 1.98 -14.59 -37.58
C ALA A 28 2.40 -14.99 -36.16
N VAL A 29 2.60 -14.03 -35.30
CA VAL A 29 2.82 -14.25 -33.86
C VAL A 29 1.46 -14.29 -33.19
N THR A 30 1.18 -15.38 -32.45
CA THR A 30 -0.06 -15.50 -31.68
C THR A 30 0.23 -15.57 -30.19
N VAL A 31 -0.55 -14.86 -29.37
CA VAL A 31 -0.57 -14.96 -27.91
C VAL A 31 -1.98 -15.34 -27.49
N HIS A 32 -2.11 -16.41 -26.71
CA HIS A 32 -3.41 -16.97 -26.31
C HIS A 32 -4.37 -17.22 -27.51
N GLY A 33 -3.82 -17.67 -28.65
CA GLY A 33 -4.59 -17.98 -29.86
C GLY A 33 -5.05 -16.75 -30.66
N LYS A 34 -4.69 -15.55 -30.28
CA LYS A 34 -4.96 -14.30 -31.02
C LYS A 34 -3.73 -13.87 -31.79
N VAL A 35 -3.88 -13.53 -33.05
CA VAL A 35 -2.81 -12.94 -33.87
C VAL A 35 -2.50 -11.56 -33.34
N ILE A 36 -1.21 -11.26 -33.10
CA ILE A 36 -0.74 -9.95 -32.65
C ILE A 36 -0.21 -9.18 -33.88
N PRO A 37 -0.96 -8.18 -34.39
CA PRO A 37 -0.56 -7.42 -35.57
C PRO A 37 0.45 -6.30 -35.26
N HIS A 38 0.46 -5.81 -34.00
CA HIS A 38 1.29 -4.67 -33.57
C HIS A 38 1.85 -4.91 -32.17
N GLN A 39 2.96 -4.25 -31.82
CA GLN A 39 3.59 -4.28 -30.49
C GLN A 39 3.93 -5.70 -29.96
N ILE A 40 4.34 -6.59 -30.87
CA ILE A 40 4.63 -8.02 -30.59
C ILE A 40 5.46 -8.21 -29.31
N LYS A 41 6.56 -7.42 -29.16
CA LYS A 41 7.41 -7.50 -27.97
C LYS A 41 6.66 -7.18 -26.68
N HIS A 42 5.80 -6.17 -26.71
CA HIS A 42 4.99 -5.76 -25.56
C HIS A 42 3.98 -6.82 -25.17
N ASP A 43 3.27 -7.39 -26.15
CA ASP A 43 2.23 -8.39 -25.92
C ASP A 43 2.80 -9.73 -25.46
N ILE A 44 3.93 -10.16 -26.01
CA ILE A 44 4.66 -11.33 -25.50
C ILE A 44 5.13 -11.10 -24.08
N TYR A 45 5.73 -9.92 -23.78
CA TYR A 45 6.17 -9.59 -22.44
C TYR A 45 5.01 -9.58 -21.45
N ASN A 46 3.87 -9.00 -21.82
CA ASN A 46 2.68 -8.98 -20.98
C ASN A 46 2.16 -10.39 -20.70
N ALA A 47 2.06 -11.24 -21.71
CA ALA A 47 1.57 -12.62 -21.55
C ALA A 47 2.47 -13.44 -20.59
N ILE A 48 3.79 -13.31 -20.72
CA ILE A 48 4.74 -13.98 -19.82
C ILE A 48 4.66 -13.38 -18.41
N SER A 49 4.63 -12.06 -18.30
CA SER A 49 4.58 -11.36 -17.02
C SER A 49 3.27 -11.62 -16.27
N GLU A 50 2.14 -11.70 -16.99
CA GLU A 50 0.84 -12.03 -16.41
C GLU A 50 0.87 -13.38 -15.71
N LYS A 51 1.32 -14.42 -16.39
CA LYS A 51 1.42 -15.77 -15.83
C LYS A 51 2.31 -15.81 -14.59
N LEU A 52 3.50 -15.19 -14.65
CA LEU A 52 4.43 -15.15 -13.54
C LEU A 52 3.87 -14.36 -12.36
N THR A 53 3.19 -13.25 -12.63
CA THR A 53 2.55 -12.40 -11.61
C THR A 53 1.44 -13.16 -10.90
N HIS A 54 0.57 -13.85 -11.63
CA HIS A 54 -0.49 -14.67 -11.06
C HIS A 54 0.08 -15.81 -10.19
N GLN A 55 1.11 -16.52 -10.68
CA GLN A 55 1.78 -17.56 -9.89
C GLN A 55 2.40 -17.01 -8.61
N TRP A 56 3.02 -15.85 -8.68
CA TRP A 56 3.59 -15.19 -7.50
C TRP A 56 2.51 -14.80 -6.49
N TRP A 57 1.40 -14.22 -6.93
CA TRP A 57 0.28 -13.86 -6.03
C TRP A 57 -0.35 -15.09 -5.38
N ILE A 58 -0.52 -16.19 -6.13
CA ILE A 58 -1.02 -17.46 -5.58
C ILE A 58 -0.03 -18.01 -4.55
N SER A 59 1.27 -18.02 -4.85
CA SER A 59 2.31 -18.51 -3.92
C SER A 59 2.40 -17.68 -2.64
N LYS A 60 1.97 -16.41 -2.68
CA LYS A 60 1.89 -15.53 -1.49
C LYS A 60 0.53 -15.57 -0.79
N GLY A 61 -0.35 -16.46 -1.19
CA GLY A 61 -1.70 -16.58 -0.62
C GLY A 61 -2.58 -15.34 -0.84
N ARG A 62 -2.26 -14.51 -1.86
CA ARG A 62 -3.02 -13.29 -2.15
C ARG A 62 -4.33 -13.58 -2.85
N TYR A 63 -4.34 -14.56 -3.71
CA TYR A 63 -5.48 -14.97 -4.53
C TYR A 63 -5.56 -16.47 -4.63
N ASN A 64 -6.77 -16.98 -4.80
CA ASN A 64 -6.99 -18.36 -5.21
C ASN A 64 -6.88 -18.45 -6.74
N ILE A 65 -6.36 -19.56 -7.27
CA ILE A 65 -6.25 -19.80 -8.70
C ILE A 65 -7.63 -19.73 -9.41
N HIS A 66 -8.69 -20.13 -8.72
CA HIS A 66 -10.06 -20.11 -9.23
C HIS A 66 -10.68 -18.70 -9.29
N ASP A 67 -10.11 -17.72 -8.60
CA ASP A 67 -10.62 -16.35 -8.58
C ASP A 67 -10.06 -15.51 -9.75
N ILE A 68 -8.85 -15.85 -10.22
CA ILE A 68 -8.16 -15.13 -11.30
C ILE A 68 -9.01 -14.99 -12.57
N PRO A 69 -9.66 -16.05 -13.11
CA PRO A 69 -10.48 -15.94 -14.31
C PRO A 69 -11.77 -15.14 -14.12
N LEU A 70 -12.24 -14.96 -12.87
CA LEU A 70 -13.43 -14.18 -12.55
C LEU A 70 -13.21 -12.67 -12.66
N LEU A 71 -11.96 -12.22 -12.55
CA LEU A 71 -11.61 -10.79 -12.45
C LEU A 71 -11.41 -10.15 -13.82
N HIS A 72 -11.78 -8.86 -13.91
CA HIS A 72 -11.61 -8.06 -15.12
C HIS A 72 -10.31 -7.24 -15.06
N TRP A 73 -9.17 -7.87 -15.26
CA TRP A 73 -7.83 -7.28 -15.13
C TRP A 73 -7.61 -6.04 -15.99
N GLU A 74 -8.14 -6.01 -17.22
CA GLU A 74 -8.02 -4.84 -18.12
C GLU A 74 -8.63 -3.58 -17.49
N VAL A 75 -9.78 -3.71 -16.83
CA VAL A 75 -10.45 -2.58 -16.16
C VAL A 75 -9.61 -2.08 -15.00
N CYS A 76 -9.08 -2.99 -14.19
CA CYS A 76 -8.22 -2.64 -13.06
C CYS A 76 -6.92 -1.94 -13.53
N ALA A 77 -6.28 -2.48 -14.58
CA ALA A 77 -5.08 -1.88 -15.18
C ALA A 77 -5.37 -0.49 -15.75
N ALA A 78 -6.45 -0.35 -16.53
CA ALA A 78 -6.85 0.94 -17.10
C ALA A 78 -7.26 1.98 -16.03
N ALA A 79 -7.81 1.55 -14.91
CA ALA A 79 -8.07 2.41 -13.78
C ALA A 79 -6.77 2.93 -13.17
N SER A 80 -5.80 2.04 -12.90
CA SER A 80 -4.51 2.38 -12.33
C SER A 80 -3.73 3.36 -13.22
N THR A 81 -3.56 3.05 -14.50
CA THR A 81 -2.78 3.90 -15.44
C THR A 81 -3.35 5.30 -15.62
N SER A 82 -4.64 5.50 -15.33
CA SER A 82 -5.33 6.79 -15.47
C SER A 82 -5.38 7.64 -14.19
N GLN A 83 -4.65 7.25 -13.14
CA GLN A 83 -4.49 8.00 -11.90
C GLN A 83 -3.23 8.87 -11.90
N SER A 84 -3.10 9.76 -10.91
CA SER A 84 -1.85 10.44 -10.62
C SER A 84 -0.75 9.43 -10.22
N LYS A 85 0.52 9.76 -10.40
CA LYS A 85 1.65 8.90 -9.99
C LYS A 85 1.61 8.56 -8.49
N SER A 86 1.12 9.46 -7.65
CA SER A 86 0.94 9.24 -6.22
C SER A 86 -0.10 8.17 -5.95
N ASP A 87 -1.27 8.29 -6.59
CA ASP A 87 -2.38 7.35 -6.43
C ASP A 87 -2.05 5.97 -7.02
N GLN A 88 -1.30 5.93 -8.15
CA GLN A 88 -0.77 4.68 -8.71
C GLN A 88 0.15 3.95 -7.71
N LYS A 89 1.03 4.69 -7.01
CA LYS A 89 1.90 4.12 -5.98
C LYS A 89 1.09 3.58 -4.80
N PHE A 90 0.05 4.30 -4.39
CA PHE A 90 -0.83 3.85 -3.32
C PHE A 90 -1.58 2.58 -3.74
N SER A 91 -2.33 2.61 -4.86
CA SER A 91 -3.13 1.48 -5.33
C SER A 91 -2.26 0.24 -5.57
N ALA A 92 -1.06 0.39 -6.16
CA ALA A 92 -0.11 -0.72 -6.34
C ALA A 92 0.32 -1.33 -5.00
N LYS A 93 0.70 -0.52 -4.00
CA LYS A 93 1.08 -1.02 -2.67
C LYS A 93 -0.10 -1.65 -1.93
N TRP A 94 -1.29 -1.08 -2.09
CA TRP A 94 -2.52 -1.60 -1.50
C TRP A 94 -2.85 -2.98 -2.06
N THR A 95 -2.96 -3.11 -3.37
CA THR A 95 -3.30 -4.37 -4.06
C THR A 95 -2.25 -5.46 -3.85
N THR A 96 -0.96 -5.11 -3.76
CA THR A 96 0.12 -6.08 -3.55
C THR A 96 0.39 -6.39 -2.07
N GLY A 97 -0.29 -5.72 -1.12
CA GLY A 97 -0.08 -5.89 0.32
C GLY A 97 1.26 -5.35 0.81
N HIS A 98 1.82 -4.34 0.13
CA HIS A 98 3.10 -3.70 0.48
C HIS A 98 2.91 -2.32 1.13
N LEU A 99 1.74 -2.04 1.69
CA LEU A 99 1.57 -0.87 2.56
C LEU A 99 2.34 -1.05 3.86
N ALA A 100 2.83 0.05 4.40
CA ALA A 100 3.59 0.09 5.65
C ALA A 100 2.64 -0.06 6.88
N THR A 101 1.86 -1.15 6.92
CA THR A 101 1.05 -1.54 8.08
C THR A 101 1.95 -1.93 9.25
N GLY A 102 1.40 -2.01 10.45
CA GLY A 102 2.15 -2.44 11.65
C GLY A 102 2.91 -3.75 11.42
N THR A 103 2.22 -4.77 10.91
CA THR A 103 2.81 -6.08 10.58
C THR A 103 3.94 -5.98 9.56
N LYS A 104 3.77 -5.16 8.49
CA LYS A 104 4.81 -4.96 7.48
C LYS A 104 6.00 -4.19 8.01
N MET A 105 5.76 -3.14 8.79
CA MET A 105 6.82 -2.37 9.42
C MET A 105 7.65 -3.20 10.41
N MET A 106 7.01 -4.10 11.15
CA MET A 106 7.70 -5.05 12.02
C MET A 106 8.52 -6.06 11.20
N GLN A 107 7.95 -6.64 10.13
CA GLN A 107 8.69 -7.53 9.22
C GLN A 107 9.92 -6.85 8.59
N TRP A 108 9.84 -5.56 8.28
CA TRP A 108 10.96 -4.77 7.76
C TRP A 108 11.93 -4.27 8.84
N LYS A 109 11.72 -4.65 10.10
CA LYS A 109 12.50 -4.18 11.26
C LYS A 109 12.52 -2.65 11.41
N LYS A 110 11.45 -1.99 10.98
CA LYS A 110 11.27 -0.53 11.08
C LYS A 110 10.43 -0.13 12.29
N ARG A 111 9.78 -1.09 12.94
CA ARG A 111 8.93 -0.88 14.11
C ARG A 111 9.03 -2.10 15.04
N ALA A 112 9.05 -1.87 16.36
CA ALA A 112 9.15 -2.94 17.36
C ALA A 112 7.83 -3.67 17.59
N LYS A 113 6.69 -2.98 17.38
CA LYS A 113 5.34 -3.53 17.58
C LYS A 113 4.50 -3.33 16.32
N ASP A 114 3.62 -4.27 16.05
CA ASP A 114 2.73 -4.26 14.89
C ASP A 114 1.30 -3.76 15.18
N ASN A 115 1.10 -3.12 16.34
CA ASN A 115 -0.20 -2.66 16.80
C ASN A 115 -0.81 -1.59 15.88
N CYS A 116 -2.14 -1.63 15.76
CA CYS A 116 -2.93 -0.60 15.11
C CYS A 116 -2.83 0.74 15.88
N PRO A 117 -2.56 1.88 15.23
CA PRO A 117 -2.48 3.16 15.93
C PRO A 117 -3.83 3.68 16.44
N PHE A 118 -4.95 3.16 15.93
CA PHE A 118 -6.29 3.52 16.40
C PHE A 118 -6.73 2.70 17.63
N CYS A 119 -6.84 1.38 17.49
CA CYS A 119 -7.43 0.50 18.51
C CYS A 119 -6.40 -0.25 19.35
N LEU A 120 -5.11 -0.10 19.04
CA LEU A 120 -3.98 -0.77 19.70
C LEU A 120 -3.99 -2.31 19.59
N ALA A 121 -4.92 -2.89 18.84
CA ALA A 121 -4.94 -4.33 18.58
C ALA A 121 -3.65 -4.75 17.86
N PRO A 122 -3.09 -5.95 18.18
CA PRO A 122 -1.92 -6.49 17.51
C PRO A 122 -2.23 -6.85 16.04
N GLU A 123 -1.18 -7.16 15.28
CA GLU A 123 -1.27 -7.65 13.90
C GLU A 123 -2.05 -6.71 12.95
N GLU A 124 -1.69 -5.41 12.93
CA GLU A 124 -2.28 -4.48 11.99
C GLU A 124 -1.94 -4.87 10.55
N THR A 125 -2.91 -5.47 9.87
CA THR A 125 -2.88 -5.83 8.44
C THR A 125 -3.68 -4.84 7.61
N THR A 126 -3.66 -4.96 6.27
CA THR A 126 -4.57 -4.21 5.38
C THR A 126 -6.04 -4.53 5.65
N TYR A 127 -6.36 -5.78 5.96
CA TYR A 127 -7.71 -6.19 6.37
C TYR A 127 -8.14 -5.49 7.67
N HIS A 128 -7.26 -5.45 8.68
CA HIS A 128 -7.54 -4.73 9.93
C HIS A 128 -7.84 -3.25 9.69
N ILE A 129 -7.12 -2.57 8.80
CA ILE A 129 -7.39 -1.16 8.47
C ILE A 129 -8.81 -0.98 7.94
N LEU A 130 -9.28 -1.90 7.10
CA LEU A 130 -10.64 -1.88 6.56
C LEU A 130 -11.71 -2.16 7.62
N THR A 131 -11.40 -2.96 8.64
CA THR A 131 -12.35 -3.47 9.63
C THR A 131 -12.08 -2.96 11.04
N CYS A 132 -11.15 -2.03 11.24
CA CYS A 132 -10.78 -1.51 12.56
C CYS A 132 -12.02 -1.02 13.34
N PRO A 133 -12.24 -1.51 14.58
CA PRO A 133 -13.45 -1.20 15.34
C PRO A 133 -13.42 0.18 16.02
N HIS A 134 -12.33 0.92 15.94
CA HIS A 134 -12.18 2.22 16.58
C HIS A 134 -13.11 3.27 15.95
N ASP A 135 -13.70 4.15 16.75
CA ASP A 135 -14.70 5.10 16.29
C ASP A 135 -14.19 6.08 15.24
N ASN A 136 -12.95 6.55 15.35
CA ASN A 136 -12.36 7.39 14.30
C ASN A 136 -12.28 6.65 12.96
N SER A 137 -11.93 5.34 12.97
CA SER A 137 -11.92 4.52 11.75
C SER A 137 -13.31 4.31 11.19
N LYS A 138 -14.32 4.09 12.07
CA LYS A 138 -15.72 4.00 11.66
C LYS A 138 -16.21 5.29 11.02
N ASN A 139 -15.94 6.44 11.64
CA ASN A 139 -16.35 7.75 11.12
C ASN A 139 -15.74 8.04 9.74
N ILE A 140 -14.45 7.71 9.54
CA ILE A 140 -13.80 7.84 8.23
C ILE A 140 -14.44 6.89 7.21
N TRP A 141 -14.74 5.66 7.61
CA TRP A 141 -15.45 4.71 6.74
C TRP A 141 -16.81 5.25 6.33
N GLU A 142 -17.67 5.64 7.26
CA GLU A 142 -19.04 6.09 6.98
C GLU A 142 -19.05 7.32 6.05
N SER A 143 -18.23 8.33 6.31
CA SER A 143 -18.14 9.53 5.46
C SER A 143 -17.62 9.21 4.05
N SER A 144 -16.62 8.33 3.94
CA SER A 144 -16.06 7.90 2.66
C SER A 144 -17.01 6.97 1.91
N PHE A 145 -17.75 6.13 2.62
CA PHE A 145 -18.73 5.22 2.07
C PHE A 145 -19.95 5.97 1.51
N GLU A 146 -20.43 6.97 2.24
CA GLU A 146 -21.48 7.88 1.72
C GLU A 146 -21.03 8.57 0.43
N THR A 147 -19.78 9.03 0.39
CA THR A 147 -19.18 9.62 -0.81
C THR A 147 -19.11 8.63 -1.97
N LEU A 148 -18.75 7.38 -1.68
CA LEU A 148 -18.75 6.28 -2.66
C LEU A 148 -20.14 6.06 -3.25
N ILE A 149 -21.19 5.94 -2.40
CA ILE A 149 -22.57 5.72 -2.85
C ILE A 149 -23.04 6.89 -3.73
N LYS A 150 -22.87 8.14 -3.28
CA LYS A 150 -23.21 9.34 -4.07
C LYS A 150 -22.50 9.33 -5.43
N SER A 151 -21.26 8.90 -5.47
CA SER A 151 -20.49 8.84 -6.70
C SER A 151 -20.93 7.71 -7.63
N LEU A 152 -21.27 6.54 -7.08
CA LEU A 152 -21.84 5.42 -7.85
C LEU A 152 -23.19 5.79 -8.46
N THR A 153 -24.04 6.50 -7.73
CA THR A 153 -25.30 7.05 -8.27
C THR A 153 -25.05 8.03 -9.42
N ARG A 154 -24.09 8.95 -9.25
CA ARG A 154 -23.73 9.94 -10.28
C ARG A 154 -23.21 9.32 -11.58
N ILE A 155 -22.51 8.20 -11.50
CA ILE A 155 -22.04 7.49 -12.71
C ILE A 155 -23.11 6.59 -13.32
N ASP A 156 -24.34 6.65 -12.80
CA ASP A 156 -25.50 5.92 -13.29
C ASP A 156 -25.34 4.39 -13.13
N THR A 157 -24.97 3.98 -11.93
CA THR A 157 -25.00 2.57 -11.54
C THR A 157 -26.44 2.09 -11.47
N GLU A 158 -26.72 0.88 -11.96
CA GLU A 158 -28.05 0.29 -11.89
C GLU A 158 -28.55 0.22 -10.44
N SER A 159 -29.83 0.54 -10.21
CA SER A 159 -30.38 0.81 -8.88
C SER A 159 -30.40 -0.40 -7.96
N GLU A 160 -30.80 -1.57 -8.46
CA GLU A 160 -30.84 -2.81 -7.66
C GLU A 160 -29.43 -3.29 -7.33
N LEU A 161 -28.51 -3.19 -8.29
CA LEU A 161 -27.09 -3.46 -8.07
C LEU A 161 -26.52 -2.53 -7.01
N LEU A 162 -26.79 -1.22 -7.10
CA LEU A 162 -26.29 -0.23 -6.15
C LEU A 162 -26.80 -0.49 -4.73
N SER A 163 -28.09 -0.76 -4.57
CA SER A 163 -28.69 -1.01 -3.26
C SER A 163 -28.14 -2.29 -2.62
N THR A 164 -28.01 -3.37 -3.41
CA THR A 164 -27.51 -4.65 -2.92
C THR A 164 -26.01 -4.56 -2.59
N LEU A 165 -25.22 -3.89 -3.42
CA LEU A 165 -23.78 -3.69 -3.17
C LEU A 165 -23.55 -2.84 -1.91
N THR A 166 -24.36 -1.80 -1.72
CA THR A 166 -24.31 -0.95 -0.52
C THR A 166 -24.64 -1.77 0.74
N TYR A 167 -25.69 -2.58 0.68
CA TYR A 167 -26.08 -3.46 1.79
C TYR A 167 -24.97 -4.48 2.12
N ASP A 168 -24.45 -5.17 1.12
CA ASP A 168 -23.43 -6.21 1.34
C ASP A 168 -22.10 -5.62 1.86
N LEU A 169 -21.66 -4.47 1.36
CA LEU A 169 -20.47 -3.78 1.89
C LEU A 169 -20.67 -3.34 3.35
N HIS A 170 -21.87 -2.85 3.69
CA HIS A 170 -22.20 -2.51 5.08
C HIS A 170 -22.20 -3.76 5.96
N CYS A 171 -22.84 -4.86 5.53
CA CYS A 171 -22.84 -6.12 6.26
C CYS A 171 -21.41 -6.65 6.46
N TRP A 172 -20.59 -6.63 5.40
CA TRP A 172 -19.21 -7.06 5.48
C TRP A 172 -18.39 -6.25 6.50
N ARG A 173 -18.50 -4.93 6.46
CA ARG A 173 -17.77 -4.01 7.36
C ARG A 173 -18.11 -4.22 8.82
N HIS A 174 -19.35 -4.55 9.12
CA HIS A 174 -19.89 -4.73 10.48
C HIS A 174 -20.01 -6.20 10.90
N ALA A 175 -19.44 -7.12 10.14
CA ALA A 175 -19.52 -8.58 10.37
C ALA A 175 -20.97 -9.07 10.54
N LYS A 176 -21.91 -8.46 9.80
CA LYS A 176 -23.33 -8.86 9.77
C LYS A 176 -23.57 -9.92 8.69
N PRO A 177 -24.62 -10.76 8.83
CA PRO A 177 -24.94 -11.72 7.80
C PRO A 177 -25.38 -11.03 6.48
N PHE A 178 -24.97 -11.60 5.37
CA PHE A 178 -25.42 -11.19 4.04
C PHE A 178 -26.84 -11.69 3.75
N LEU A 179 -27.52 -11.03 2.81
CA LEU A 179 -28.73 -11.60 2.22
C LEU A 179 -28.42 -12.96 1.56
N LEU A 180 -29.36 -13.89 1.63
CA LEU A 180 -29.24 -15.15 0.88
C LEU A 180 -29.14 -14.84 -0.62
N THR A 181 -28.18 -15.45 -1.32
CA THR A 181 -28.03 -15.21 -2.77
C THR A 181 -29.30 -15.54 -3.54
N GLN A 182 -30.02 -16.58 -3.11
CA GLN A 182 -31.29 -16.99 -3.72
C GLN A 182 -32.43 -15.95 -3.58
N SER A 183 -32.34 -15.02 -2.62
CA SER A 183 -33.32 -13.94 -2.47
C SER A 183 -33.07 -12.75 -3.40
N LEU A 184 -31.94 -12.73 -4.08
CA LEU A 184 -31.62 -11.70 -5.08
C LEU A 184 -32.26 -12.03 -6.43
N SER A 185 -32.47 -11.02 -7.27
CA SER A 185 -32.89 -11.25 -8.65
C SER A 185 -31.93 -12.19 -9.38
N ILE A 186 -32.41 -13.01 -10.29
CA ILE A 186 -31.64 -14.04 -11.01
C ILE A 186 -30.41 -13.42 -11.68
N SER A 187 -30.52 -12.20 -12.18
CA SER A 187 -29.44 -11.46 -12.83
C SER A 187 -28.34 -11.01 -11.87
N LEU A 188 -28.62 -10.79 -10.59
CA LEU A 188 -27.66 -10.39 -9.57
C LEU A 188 -27.00 -11.58 -8.87
N GLN A 189 -27.63 -12.74 -8.83
CA GLN A 189 -27.10 -13.92 -8.15
C GLN A 189 -25.64 -14.26 -8.54
N PRO A 190 -25.25 -14.36 -9.82
CA PRO A 190 -23.87 -14.67 -10.19
C PRO A 190 -22.88 -13.58 -9.80
N ILE A 191 -23.33 -12.32 -9.76
CA ILE A 191 -22.48 -11.19 -9.38
C ILE A 191 -22.09 -11.29 -7.90
N PHE A 192 -23.08 -11.45 -7.02
CA PHE A 192 -22.84 -11.52 -5.58
C PHE A 192 -22.22 -12.84 -5.16
N THR A 193 -22.46 -13.93 -5.89
CA THR A 193 -21.70 -15.18 -5.72
C THR A 193 -20.20 -14.93 -5.96
N HIS A 194 -19.83 -14.32 -7.08
CA HIS A 194 -18.44 -14.03 -7.39
C HIS A 194 -17.84 -12.99 -6.45
N LEU A 195 -18.56 -11.92 -6.07
CA LEU A 195 -18.08 -10.93 -5.10
C LEU A 195 -17.76 -11.56 -3.75
N ARG A 196 -18.63 -12.44 -3.26
CA ARG A 196 -18.43 -13.13 -1.97
C ARG A 196 -17.34 -14.19 -2.06
N GLN A 197 -17.17 -14.84 -3.22
CA GLN A 197 -16.08 -15.76 -3.47
C GLN A 197 -14.72 -15.07 -3.43
N ILE A 198 -14.56 -13.95 -4.14
CA ILE A 198 -13.30 -13.17 -4.14
C ILE A 198 -13.05 -12.40 -2.85
N GLN A 199 -14.07 -12.24 -2.02
CA GLN A 199 -14.12 -11.46 -0.77
C GLN A 199 -14.14 -9.93 -0.98
N TYR A 200 -14.81 -9.22 -0.08
CA TYR A 200 -14.98 -7.77 -0.21
C TYR A 200 -13.70 -6.95 0.04
N ASP A 201 -12.75 -7.47 0.81
CA ASP A 201 -11.42 -6.85 0.92
C ASP A 201 -10.70 -6.80 -0.44
N LYS A 202 -10.82 -7.84 -1.26
CA LYS A 202 -10.27 -7.88 -2.62
C LYS A 202 -11.02 -6.95 -3.56
N PHE A 203 -12.33 -6.89 -3.45
CA PHE A 203 -13.13 -5.90 -4.18
C PHE A 203 -12.70 -4.46 -3.84
N LEU A 204 -12.47 -4.16 -2.56
CA LEU A 204 -11.95 -2.87 -2.10
C LEU A 204 -10.49 -2.61 -2.54
N GLU A 205 -9.74 -3.66 -2.90
CA GLU A 205 -8.45 -3.54 -3.59
C GLU A 205 -8.61 -3.11 -5.07
N GLY A 206 -9.83 -2.97 -5.57
CA GLY A 206 -10.15 -2.60 -6.95
C GLY A 206 -10.30 -3.81 -7.90
N LEU A 207 -10.40 -5.02 -7.35
CA LEU A 207 -10.57 -6.24 -8.14
C LEU A 207 -12.05 -6.47 -8.45
N ILE A 208 -12.45 -6.16 -9.68
CA ILE A 208 -13.85 -6.18 -10.09
C ILE A 208 -14.15 -7.46 -10.88
N PRO A 209 -15.21 -8.23 -10.49
CA PRO A 209 -15.67 -9.37 -11.26
C PRO A 209 -16.13 -9.00 -12.67
N LYS A 210 -15.87 -9.88 -13.62
CA LYS A 210 -16.35 -9.74 -15.02
C LYS A 210 -17.88 -9.64 -15.08
N THR A 211 -18.58 -10.43 -14.26
CA THR A 211 -20.04 -10.45 -14.19
C THR A 211 -20.62 -9.10 -13.81
N LEU A 212 -19.96 -8.39 -12.89
CA LEU A 212 -20.36 -7.04 -12.46
C LEU A 212 -20.26 -6.04 -13.64
N ILE A 213 -19.18 -6.10 -14.40
CA ILE A 213 -18.96 -5.26 -15.58
C ILE A 213 -19.98 -5.58 -16.67
N GLN A 214 -20.24 -6.86 -16.93
CA GLN A 214 -21.20 -7.31 -17.94
C GLN A 214 -22.63 -6.88 -17.61
N TYR A 215 -23.02 -7.00 -16.34
CA TYR A 215 -24.34 -6.57 -15.88
C TYR A 215 -24.56 -5.07 -16.13
N GLN A 216 -23.64 -4.25 -15.70
CA GLN A 216 -23.71 -2.80 -15.90
C GLN A 216 -23.64 -2.41 -17.38
N ASP A 217 -22.89 -3.16 -18.21
CA ASP A 217 -22.84 -2.95 -19.65
C ASP A 217 -24.21 -3.25 -20.29
N ASN A 218 -24.87 -4.34 -19.89
CA ASN A 218 -26.21 -4.68 -20.34
C ASN A 218 -27.25 -3.61 -19.94
N TYR A 219 -27.18 -3.10 -18.71
CA TYR A 219 -28.02 -2.00 -18.27
C TYR A 219 -27.86 -0.75 -19.15
N TYR A 220 -26.62 -0.40 -19.52
CA TYR A 220 -26.39 0.74 -20.41
C TYR A 220 -26.88 0.50 -21.83
N ARG A 221 -26.78 -0.72 -22.35
CA ARG A 221 -27.30 -1.06 -23.69
C ARG A 221 -28.82 -1.00 -23.78
N GLN A 222 -29.52 -1.22 -22.67
CA GLN A 222 -30.98 -1.10 -22.63
C GLN A 222 -31.46 0.36 -22.60
N LYS A 223 -30.58 1.30 -22.30
CA LYS A 223 -30.89 2.73 -22.32
C LYS A 223 -30.64 3.30 -23.71
N GLU A 224 -31.68 3.80 -24.33
CA GLU A 224 -31.55 4.50 -25.59
C GLU A 224 -30.58 5.67 -25.50
N SER A 225 -29.74 5.85 -26.49
CA SER A 225 -28.74 6.93 -26.58
C SER A 225 -27.61 6.91 -25.56
N CYS A 226 -27.44 5.85 -24.75
CA CYS A 226 -26.35 5.76 -23.77
C CYS A 226 -25.04 5.36 -24.44
N ARG A 227 -24.01 6.24 -24.40
CA ARG A 227 -22.65 5.97 -24.88
C ARG A 227 -21.74 5.36 -23.82
N LYS A 228 -22.24 5.13 -22.61
CA LYS A 228 -21.45 4.53 -21.51
C LYS A 228 -21.28 3.04 -21.73
N THR A 229 -20.17 2.51 -21.24
CA THR A 229 -19.87 1.06 -21.26
C THR A 229 -19.60 0.55 -19.87
N GLY A 230 -19.85 -0.73 -19.63
CA GLY A 230 -19.50 -1.38 -18.38
C GLY A 230 -18.01 -1.25 -18.05
N LYS A 231 -17.10 -1.33 -19.04
CA LYS A 231 -15.66 -1.10 -18.82
C LYS A 231 -15.35 0.31 -18.33
N THR A 232 -15.97 1.33 -18.92
CA THR A 232 -15.78 2.73 -18.49
C THR A 232 -16.31 2.96 -17.08
N TRP A 233 -17.46 2.37 -16.76
CA TRP A 233 -18.03 2.38 -15.42
C TRP A 233 -17.10 1.67 -14.42
N GLY A 234 -16.68 0.45 -14.70
CA GLY A 234 -15.80 -0.33 -13.83
C GLY A 234 -14.47 0.37 -13.54
N LYS A 235 -13.88 1.05 -14.54
CA LYS A 235 -12.70 1.90 -14.34
C LYS A 235 -12.94 3.01 -13.32
N LYS A 236 -14.13 3.63 -13.32
CA LYS A 236 -14.51 4.65 -12.32
C LYS A 236 -14.72 4.00 -10.95
N VAL A 237 -15.38 2.83 -10.89
CA VAL A 237 -15.60 2.08 -9.65
C VAL A 237 -14.27 1.74 -8.98
N CYS A 238 -13.28 1.19 -9.71
CA CYS A 238 -11.95 0.93 -9.15
C CYS A 238 -11.37 2.16 -8.44
N LYS A 239 -11.42 3.33 -9.09
CA LYS A 239 -10.91 4.58 -8.52
C LYS A 239 -11.68 5.00 -7.27
N LEU A 240 -12.99 4.86 -7.27
CA LEU A 240 -13.83 5.19 -6.11
C LEU A 240 -13.54 4.29 -4.92
N LEU A 241 -13.33 2.98 -5.16
CA LEU A 241 -12.92 2.04 -4.12
C LEU A 241 -11.54 2.40 -3.55
N TRP A 242 -10.57 2.75 -4.39
CA TRP A 242 -9.26 3.21 -3.94
C TRP A 242 -9.31 4.54 -3.19
N ASN A 243 -10.23 5.44 -3.53
CA ASN A 243 -10.43 6.69 -2.78
C ASN A 243 -10.91 6.40 -1.36
N LEU A 244 -11.87 5.49 -1.18
CA LEU A 244 -12.35 5.06 0.13
C LEU A 244 -11.21 4.45 0.95
N THR A 245 -10.47 3.50 0.38
CA THR A 245 -9.36 2.83 1.09
C THR A 245 -8.20 3.79 1.38
N SER A 246 -7.95 4.76 0.48
CA SER A 246 -6.95 5.83 0.69
C SER A 246 -7.33 6.76 1.84
N ALA A 247 -8.62 7.06 2.01
CA ALA A 247 -9.08 7.88 3.14
C ALA A 247 -8.83 7.18 4.48
N LEU A 248 -9.13 5.89 4.58
CA LEU A 248 -8.82 5.09 5.78
C LEU A 248 -7.31 5.04 6.06
N TRP A 249 -6.51 4.83 5.02
CA TRP A 249 -5.05 4.82 5.13
C TRP A 249 -4.48 6.16 5.59
N LYS A 250 -4.99 7.27 5.06
CA LYS A 250 -4.58 8.63 5.46
C LYS A 250 -4.92 8.90 6.92
N GLY A 251 -6.16 8.62 7.34
CA GLY A 251 -6.58 8.82 8.73
C GLY A 251 -5.77 7.97 9.71
N ARG A 252 -5.48 6.72 9.33
CA ARG A 252 -4.59 5.85 10.11
C ARG A 252 -3.18 6.45 10.25
N ASN A 253 -2.61 7.00 9.17
CA ASN A 253 -1.29 7.62 9.21
C ASN A 253 -1.30 8.92 10.02
N GLU A 254 -2.32 9.72 9.90
CA GLU A 254 -2.49 10.93 10.73
C GLU A 254 -2.48 10.58 12.22
N GLN A 255 -3.22 9.54 12.62
CA GLN A 255 -3.20 9.07 14.00
C GLN A 255 -1.81 8.58 14.44
N LEU A 256 -1.13 7.82 13.58
CA LEU A 256 0.23 7.34 13.86
C LEU A 256 1.21 8.51 14.07
N HIS A 257 1.17 9.49 13.16
CA HIS A 257 2.08 10.65 13.24
C HIS A 257 1.73 11.63 14.36
N GLN A 258 0.45 11.71 14.77
CA GLN A 258 0.09 12.46 15.96
C GLN A 258 0.72 11.86 17.23
N THR A 259 0.66 10.54 17.35
CA THR A 259 1.29 9.83 18.48
C THR A 259 2.81 10.03 18.49
N ASP A 260 3.44 9.96 17.33
CA ASP A 260 4.88 10.20 17.20
C ASP A 260 5.23 11.67 17.51
N ARG A 261 4.44 12.64 17.02
CA ARG A 261 4.61 14.08 17.34
C ARG A 261 4.49 14.36 18.83
N ILE A 262 3.55 13.72 19.54
CA ILE A 262 3.41 13.88 20.99
C ILE A 262 4.67 13.38 21.71
N LYS A 263 5.19 12.20 21.33
CA LYS A 263 6.45 11.67 21.88
C LYS A 263 7.63 12.59 21.57
N ASP A 264 7.68 13.13 20.36
CA ASP A 264 8.71 14.08 19.94
C ASP A 264 8.63 15.39 20.73
N LEU A 265 7.44 15.92 20.95
CA LEU A 265 7.25 17.11 21.78
C LEU A 265 7.68 16.88 23.24
N GLN A 266 7.44 15.67 23.79
CA GLN A 266 7.90 15.31 25.14
C GLN A 266 9.42 15.15 25.22
N GLY A 267 10.06 14.66 24.16
CA GLY A 267 11.52 14.49 24.10
C GLY A 267 12.29 15.77 23.75
N LEU A 268 11.64 16.74 23.10
CA LEU A 268 12.28 17.96 22.61
C LEU A 268 12.96 18.80 23.70
N PRO A 269 12.36 19.07 24.88
CA PRO A 269 13.01 19.85 25.93
C PRO A 269 14.31 19.22 26.43
N LEU A 270 14.33 17.90 26.59
CA LEU A 270 15.53 17.15 27.01
C LEU A 270 16.67 17.25 25.99
N VAL A 271 16.33 17.09 24.70
CA VAL A 271 17.32 17.21 23.62
C VAL A 271 17.84 18.64 23.51
N LEU A 272 16.97 19.65 23.60
CA LEU A 272 17.39 21.07 23.60
C LEU A 272 18.28 21.40 24.79
N GLN A 273 17.97 20.90 25.98
CA GLN A 273 18.82 21.09 27.14
C GLN A 273 20.19 20.42 26.94
N ALA A 274 20.22 19.20 26.38
CA ALA A 274 21.48 18.51 26.07
C ALA A 274 22.31 19.30 25.05
N ILE A 275 21.68 19.84 24.00
CA ILE A 275 22.34 20.69 23.00
C ILE A 275 22.89 21.96 23.65
N LYS A 276 22.12 22.63 24.51
CA LYS A 276 22.57 23.83 25.25
C LYS A 276 23.80 23.51 26.08
N ASN A 277 23.84 22.35 26.73
CA ASN A 277 25.00 21.90 27.49
C ASN A 277 26.24 21.73 26.57
N GLU A 278 26.08 21.18 25.33
CA GLU A 278 27.16 21.07 24.38
C GLU A 278 27.69 22.46 23.92
N PHE A 279 26.79 23.42 23.70
CA PHE A 279 27.20 24.80 23.41
C PHE A 279 27.99 25.44 24.58
N ASN A 280 27.59 25.16 25.82
CA ASN A 280 28.31 25.66 27.02
C ASN A 280 29.69 25.02 27.18
N LEU A 281 29.89 23.75 26.73
CA LEU A 281 31.19 23.07 26.72
C LEU A 281 32.14 23.65 25.67
N GLY A 282 31.62 24.29 24.63
CA GLY A 282 32.39 24.95 23.58
C GLY A 282 33.46 24.08 22.96
N LEU A 283 34.72 24.54 22.93
CA LEU A 283 35.87 23.82 22.35
C LEU A 283 36.35 22.62 23.17
N HIS A 284 35.83 22.40 24.38
CA HIS A 284 36.32 21.32 25.24
C HIS A 284 36.30 19.96 24.48
N ARG A 285 37.45 19.32 24.36
CA ARG A 285 37.66 18.05 23.68
C ARG A 285 37.18 18.00 22.21
N LEU A 286 37.21 19.13 21.54
CA LEU A 286 36.97 19.22 20.10
C LEU A 286 38.12 19.95 19.44
N PRO A 287 38.65 19.46 18.29
CA PRO A 287 39.63 20.21 17.53
C PRO A 287 38.98 21.47 16.92
N PRO A 288 39.74 22.57 16.75
CA PRO A 288 39.22 23.81 16.17
C PRO A 288 38.56 23.66 14.82
N SER A 289 39.05 22.72 13.98
CA SER A 289 38.48 22.41 12.66
C SER A 289 37.06 21.85 12.74
N GLU A 290 36.80 20.95 13.67
CA GLU A 290 35.45 20.37 13.86
C GLU A 290 34.52 21.35 14.56
N PHE A 291 35.04 22.14 15.51
CA PHE A 291 34.26 23.16 16.16
C PHE A 291 33.67 24.17 15.16
N SER A 292 34.48 24.67 14.24
CA SER A 292 34.01 25.62 13.21
C SER A 292 32.88 25.08 12.33
N VAL A 293 32.85 23.77 12.11
CA VAL A 293 31.79 23.09 11.32
C VAL A 293 30.55 22.83 12.19
N LEU A 294 30.74 22.24 13.36
CA LEU A 294 29.63 21.80 14.24
C LEU A 294 28.86 22.97 14.84
N PHE A 295 29.58 24.06 15.17
CA PHE A 295 29.00 25.28 15.73
C PHE A 295 28.81 26.43 14.71
N ALA A 296 28.90 26.15 13.41
CA ALA A 296 28.59 27.12 12.36
C ALA A 296 27.15 27.65 12.45
N THR A 297 26.24 26.89 13.06
CA THR A 297 24.84 27.25 13.27
C THR A 297 24.65 27.65 14.72
N SER A 298 24.03 28.83 15.00
CA SER A 298 23.69 29.24 16.35
C SER A 298 22.67 28.32 17.02
N PHE A 299 22.67 28.25 18.35
CA PHE A 299 21.68 27.48 19.11
C PHE A 299 20.24 27.85 18.73
N GLU A 300 19.94 29.13 18.54
CA GLU A 300 18.61 29.62 18.16
C GLU A 300 18.15 29.11 16.82
N THR A 301 19.05 29.03 15.83
CA THR A 301 18.78 28.51 14.50
C THR A 301 18.67 27.00 14.54
N LEU A 302 19.53 26.34 15.30
CA LEU A 302 19.53 24.87 15.45
C LEU A 302 18.25 24.41 16.15
N SER A 303 17.80 25.10 17.21
CA SER A 303 16.61 24.73 18.00
C SER A 303 15.30 24.71 17.21
N LYS A 304 15.26 25.34 16.04
CA LYS A 304 14.10 25.35 15.13
C LYS A 304 14.05 24.14 14.19
N ARG A 305 15.07 23.28 14.20
CA ARG A 305 15.11 22.08 13.35
C ARG A 305 14.25 20.95 13.91
N SER A 306 13.99 19.93 13.09
CA SER A 306 13.27 18.73 13.53
C SER A 306 14.02 18.00 14.64
N LEU A 307 13.29 17.28 15.51
CA LEU A 307 13.88 16.52 16.61
C LEU A 307 14.94 15.52 16.14
N ASP A 308 14.71 14.87 15.00
CA ASP A 308 15.69 13.94 14.40
C ASP A 308 16.97 14.65 13.96
N SER A 309 16.87 15.86 13.38
CA SER A 309 18.03 16.68 13.06
C SER A 309 18.79 17.09 14.31
N LEU A 310 18.08 17.44 15.39
CA LEU A 310 18.67 17.81 16.68
C LEU A 310 19.38 16.62 17.33
N ARG A 311 18.77 15.45 17.34
CA ARG A 311 19.38 14.21 17.83
C ARG A 311 20.62 13.84 17.02
N HIS A 312 20.55 13.96 15.70
CA HIS A 312 21.70 13.68 14.82
C HIS A 312 22.87 14.64 15.10
N TRP A 313 22.60 15.93 15.21
CA TRP A 313 23.60 16.93 15.57
C TRP A 313 24.25 16.62 16.94
N LEU A 314 23.41 16.32 17.95
CA LEU A 314 23.87 15.97 19.30
C LEU A 314 24.75 14.72 19.31
N LEU A 315 24.37 13.72 18.54
CA LEU A 315 25.16 12.50 18.36
C LEU A 315 26.54 12.80 17.73
N THR A 316 26.55 13.59 16.66
CA THR A 316 27.78 13.93 15.94
C THR A 316 28.78 14.65 16.84
N ILE A 317 28.29 15.64 17.63
CA ILE A 317 29.20 16.40 18.50
C ILE A 317 29.72 15.55 19.66
N ARG A 318 28.89 14.68 20.24
CA ARG A 318 29.32 13.77 21.33
C ARG A 318 30.28 12.72 20.84
N LEU A 319 30.07 12.20 19.63
CA LEU A 319 31.00 11.28 18.99
C LEU A 319 32.36 11.94 18.75
N GLY A 320 32.39 13.18 18.24
CA GLY A 320 33.61 13.97 18.08
C GLY A 320 34.35 14.15 19.40
N ARG A 321 33.64 14.52 20.47
CA ARG A 321 34.24 14.67 21.82
C ARG A 321 34.77 13.35 22.38
N SER A 322 34.08 12.22 22.14
CA SER A 322 34.49 10.89 22.58
C SER A 322 35.79 10.44 21.86
N LEU A 323 35.88 10.67 20.56
CA LEU A 323 37.05 10.31 19.78
C LEU A 323 38.31 11.07 20.23
N HIS A 324 38.19 12.31 20.65
CA HIS A 324 39.31 13.16 21.09
C HIS A 324 39.54 13.17 22.62
N GLY A 325 38.61 12.59 23.41
CA GLY A 325 38.65 12.70 24.88
C GLY A 325 38.78 11.41 25.67
N GLY A 326 38.68 10.24 25.03
CA GLY A 326 38.89 8.93 25.69
C GLY A 326 37.83 8.56 26.77
N ILE A 327 36.62 9.15 26.76
CA ILE A 327 35.55 8.88 27.70
C ILE A 327 34.32 8.39 26.97
N ASP A 328 33.73 7.33 27.50
CA ASP A 328 32.47 6.70 27.02
C ASP A 328 31.24 7.61 27.29
N ILE A 329 31.07 8.68 26.51
CA ILE A 329 29.91 9.58 26.60
C ILE A 329 28.73 9.02 25.76
N ILE A 330 28.93 7.92 25.04
CA ILE A 330 27.92 7.32 24.14
C ILE A 330 26.76 6.72 24.92
N ALA A 331 26.97 6.29 26.18
CA ALA A 331 25.98 5.58 26.99
C ALA A 331 24.71 6.40 27.29
N ASP A 332 24.82 7.72 27.49
CA ASP A 332 23.67 8.57 27.89
C ASP A 332 22.76 9.04 26.77
N VAL A 333 23.17 8.89 25.50
CA VAL A 333 22.36 9.32 24.33
C VAL A 333 21.43 8.24 23.83
N PHE A 334 21.75 7.00 24.16
CA PHE A 334 21.00 5.84 23.69
C PHE A 334 20.20 5.25 24.84
N THR A 335 18.92 5.55 24.90
CA THR A 335 17.98 4.73 25.67
C THR A 335 18.03 3.30 25.13
N PRO A 336 17.87 2.26 25.97
CA PRO A 336 17.98 0.83 25.58
C PRO A 336 17.14 0.43 24.36
N ASP A 337 16.11 1.21 24.01
CA ASP A 337 15.12 0.93 22.97
C ASP A 337 15.20 1.87 21.76
N GLY A 338 16.24 2.69 21.63
CA GLY A 338 16.35 3.68 20.56
C GLY A 338 16.70 3.07 19.19
N PRO A 339 16.11 3.56 18.08
CA PRO A 339 16.29 3.00 16.73
C PRO A 339 17.71 3.09 16.18
N TYR A 340 18.61 3.86 16.81
CA TYR A 340 19.98 4.09 16.34
C TYR A 340 20.98 3.03 16.79
N ARG A 341 20.69 2.26 17.84
CA ARG A 341 21.61 1.23 18.35
C ARG A 341 21.81 0.08 17.35
N SER A 342 20.75 -0.32 16.65
CA SER A 342 20.82 -1.34 15.60
C SER A 342 21.54 -0.85 14.33
N TRP A 343 21.56 0.45 14.11
CA TRP A 343 22.21 1.07 12.95
C TRP A 343 23.74 1.12 13.10
N LEU A 344 24.21 1.21 14.35
CA LEU A 344 25.65 1.23 14.68
C LEU A 344 26.24 -0.16 14.97
N GLY A 345 25.46 -1.24 14.80
CA GLY A 345 25.96 -2.61 15.04
C GLY A 345 26.30 -2.93 16.50
N LEU A 346 25.80 -2.13 17.46
CA LEU A 346 26.08 -2.34 18.88
C LEU A 346 25.20 -3.47 19.44
N PRO A 347 25.76 -4.39 20.24
CA PRO A 347 25.03 -5.53 20.80
C PRO A 347 23.87 -5.06 21.69
N SER A 348 22.71 -5.72 21.56
CA SER A 348 21.60 -5.53 22.49
C SER A 348 22.02 -6.03 23.87
N ASN A 349 21.97 -5.20 24.91
CA ASN A 349 22.09 -5.66 26.28
C ASN A 349 20.84 -6.49 26.61
N LYS A 350 20.89 -7.80 26.33
CA LYS A 350 20.07 -8.78 27.04
C LYS A 350 20.74 -8.98 28.41
N THR A 351 20.40 -8.15 29.37
CA THR A 351 20.53 -8.52 30.78
C THR A 351 19.49 -9.61 31.03
N SER A 352 19.95 -10.85 31.05
CA SER A 352 19.26 -11.98 31.70
C SER A 352 19.03 -11.60 33.16
N LEU A 353 17.79 -11.54 33.59
CA LEU A 353 17.31 -11.87 34.94
C LEU A 353 16.33 -13.01 34.77
#